data_c5f96e1abd58b45633167d6c8ce61978
#
_entry.id   c5f96e1abd58b45633167d6c8ce61978
#
_cell.length_a   1.000
_cell.length_b   1.000
_cell.length_c   1.000
_cell.angle_alpha   90.00
_cell.angle_beta   90.00
_cell.angle_gamma   90.00
#
_symmetry.space_group_name_H-M   'P 1'
#
loop_
_entity.id
_entity.type
_entity.pdbx_description
1 polymer ?
#
loop_
_entity_poly.entity_id
_entity_poly.type
_entity_poly.pdbx_seq_one_letter_code
_entity_poly.pdbx_strand_id
1 'polypeptide(L)'
;MNPFERTLLNVSTGLVALSGGVYFYMKYLMTGDDPYSVVHHPLQPHALSLHVLLAPVLVFALGLITREHIIGYLLETRQSRGRATGIVSVSLAAPMIVSGYLMQVLTDPGPRRVLSVIHVAGGSLYVLLFLGHLAASRNGRRGTGGNGGGRAGGRRGARGKP
;
A
#
# COMPACT_ATOMS: atom_id res chain seq x y z
N MET A 1 -14.57 7.21 0.85
CA MET A 1 -13.20 7.59 1.24
C MET A 1 -12.97 9.05 0.93
N ASN A 2 -12.71 9.86 1.95
CA ASN A 2 -12.42 11.27 1.85
C ASN A 2 -11.10 11.49 1.07
N PRO A 3 -10.93 12.58 0.28
CA PRO A 3 -9.67 12.91 -0.39
C PRO A 3 -8.46 12.95 0.54
N PHE A 4 -8.64 13.46 1.75
CA PHE A 4 -7.62 13.51 2.79
C PHE A 4 -7.14 12.11 3.20
N GLU A 5 -8.04 11.20 3.55
CA GLU A 5 -7.71 9.82 3.94
C GLU A 5 -6.95 9.07 2.84
N ARG A 6 -7.38 9.26 1.59
CA ARG A 6 -6.72 8.66 0.44
C ARG A 6 -5.30 9.20 0.25
N THR A 7 -5.11 10.51 0.40
CA THR A 7 -3.79 11.13 0.28
C THR A 7 -2.89 10.68 1.42
N LEU A 8 -3.41 10.67 2.64
CA LEU A 8 -2.68 10.21 3.82
C LEU A 8 -2.22 8.76 3.66
N LEU A 9 -3.10 7.84 3.23
CA LEU A 9 -2.73 6.46 2.98
C LEU A 9 -1.66 6.33 1.90
N ASN A 10 -1.83 7.00 0.77
CA ASN A 10 -0.89 6.89 -0.35
C ASN A 10 0.49 7.44 0.02
N VAL A 11 0.54 8.58 0.71
CA VAL A 11 1.79 9.21 1.12
C VAL A 11 2.48 8.38 2.20
N SER A 12 1.75 7.99 3.25
CA SER A 12 2.34 7.18 4.33
C SER A 12 2.82 5.81 3.83
N THR A 13 2.04 5.13 2.99
CA THR A 13 2.48 3.87 2.36
C THR A 13 3.74 4.07 1.52
N GLY A 14 3.81 5.13 0.70
CA GLY A 14 4.98 5.44 -0.11
C GLY A 14 6.22 5.72 0.74
N LEU A 15 6.10 6.52 1.78
CA LEU A 15 7.22 6.86 2.68
C LEU A 15 7.72 5.65 3.47
N VAL A 16 6.81 4.83 4.03
CA VAL A 16 7.17 3.61 4.76
C VAL A 16 7.80 2.57 3.83
N ALA A 17 7.25 2.39 2.63
CA ALA A 17 7.81 1.47 1.64
C ALA A 17 9.22 1.92 1.18
N LEU A 18 9.40 3.21 0.93
CA LEU A 18 10.70 3.75 0.52
C LEU A 18 11.75 3.61 1.62
N SER A 19 11.44 4.05 2.85
CA SER A 19 12.38 3.96 3.98
C SER A 19 12.72 2.52 4.33
N GLY A 20 11.74 1.60 4.31
CA GLY A 20 11.94 0.17 4.52
C GLY A 20 12.77 -0.48 3.41
N GLY A 21 12.50 -0.12 2.15
CA GLY A 21 13.27 -0.59 0.99
C GLY A 21 14.73 -0.13 1.02
N VAL A 22 14.98 1.13 1.38
CA VAL A 22 16.34 1.67 1.56
C VAL A 22 17.06 0.93 2.70
N TYR A 23 16.40 0.74 3.84
CA TYR A 23 16.97 -0.04 4.94
C TYR A 23 17.26 -1.49 4.54
N PHE A 24 16.32 -2.14 3.83
CA PHE A 24 16.49 -3.51 3.33
C PHE A 24 17.70 -3.62 2.39
N TYR A 25 17.84 -2.69 1.45
CA TYR A 25 18.96 -2.63 0.53
C TYR A 25 20.30 -2.51 1.27
N MET A 26 20.40 -1.54 2.22
CA MET A 26 21.62 -1.33 3.00
C MET A 26 21.98 -2.53 3.87
N LYS A 27 20.98 -3.25 4.38
CA LYS A 27 21.21 -4.35 5.32
C LYS A 27 21.53 -5.69 4.65
N TYR A 28 20.92 -5.97 3.49
CA TYR A 28 20.96 -7.31 2.89
C TYR A 28 21.63 -7.37 1.52
N LEU A 29 21.73 -6.25 0.82
CA LEU A 29 22.26 -6.19 -0.56
C LEU A 29 23.58 -5.42 -0.65
N MET A 30 23.91 -4.58 0.33
CA MET A 30 25.24 -3.95 0.41
C MET A 30 26.22 -4.84 1.16
N THR A 31 27.47 -4.85 0.70
CA THR A 31 28.61 -5.42 1.40
C THR A 31 29.31 -4.30 2.15
N GLY A 32 29.50 -4.46 3.47
CA GLY A 32 30.29 -3.51 4.27
C GLY A 32 31.78 -3.76 4.09
N ASP A 33 32.58 -2.72 4.32
CA ASP A 33 34.05 -2.81 4.27
C ASP A 33 34.65 -3.61 5.44
N ASP A 34 33.88 -3.72 6.55
CA ASP A 34 34.26 -4.49 7.74
C ASP A 34 33.41 -5.78 7.82
N PRO A 35 34.06 -6.96 7.70
CA PRO A 35 33.37 -8.26 7.76
C PRO A 35 32.74 -8.56 9.14
N TYR A 36 33.13 -7.85 10.20
CA TYR A 36 32.60 -8.00 11.54
C TYR A 36 31.50 -7.02 11.88
N SER A 37 31.25 -6.05 11.01
CA SER A 37 30.17 -5.05 11.19
C SER A 37 28.83 -5.57 10.71
N VAL A 38 27.80 -5.41 11.54
CA VAL A 38 26.39 -5.63 11.15
C VAL A 38 25.77 -4.41 10.47
N VAL A 39 26.52 -3.30 10.41
CA VAL A 39 26.14 -2.04 9.77
C VAL A 39 26.97 -1.87 8.51
N HIS A 40 26.32 -2.04 7.36
CA HIS A 40 27.00 -2.00 6.06
C HIS A 40 27.08 -0.59 5.45
N HIS A 41 26.34 0.37 6.02
CA HIS A 41 26.36 1.76 5.58
C HIS A 41 26.07 2.71 6.75
N PRO A 42 26.75 3.88 6.86
CA PRO A 42 26.54 4.83 7.98
C PRO A 42 25.09 5.31 8.13
N LEU A 43 24.34 5.42 7.03
CA LEU A 43 22.92 5.84 7.04
C LEU A 43 21.95 4.70 7.39
N GLN A 44 22.40 3.45 7.54
CA GLN A 44 21.51 2.31 7.81
C GLN A 44 20.70 2.49 9.12
N PRO A 45 21.27 2.93 10.26
CA PRO A 45 20.51 3.21 11.48
C PRO A 45 19.47 4.34 11.28
N HIS A 46 19.84 5.37 10.53
CA HIS A 46 18.91 6.49 10.23
C HIS A 46 17.74 6.04 9.36
N ALA A 47 17.99 5.20 8.35
CA ALA A 47 16.93 4.63 7.52
C ALA A 47 15.96 3.77 8.34
N LEU A 48 16.48 2.96 9.29
CA LEU A 48 15.65 2.20 10.22
C LEU A 48 14.84 3.11 11.13
N SER A 49 15.45 4.12 11.74
CA SER A 49 14.76 5.07 12.62
C SER A 49 13.63 5.79 11.89
N LEU A 50 13.89 6.23 10.66
CA LEU A 50 12.88 6.87 9.82
C LEU A 50 11.72 5.92 9.50
N HIS A 51 12.02 4.67 9.14
CA HIS A 51 11.00 3.65 8.89
C HIS A 51 10.11 3.40 10.11
N VAL A 52 10.71 3.27 11.28
CA VAL A 52 10.00 3.06 12.56
C VAL A 52 9.13 4.26 12.92
N LEU A 53 9.62 5.50 12.71
CA LEU A 53 8.87 6.72 12.99
C LEU A 53 7.68 6.94 12.03
N LEU A 54 7.80 6.51 10.78
CA LEU A 54 6.74 6.63 9.80
C LEU A 54 5.67 5.54 9.93
N ALA A 55 5.99 4.39 10.51
CA ALA A 55 5.08 3.26 10.65
C ALA A 55 3.77 3.62 11.40
N PRO A 56 3.78 4.35 12.55
CA PRO A 56 2.55 4.77 13.23
C PRO A 56 1.62 5.61 12.36
N VAL A 57 2.15 6.44 11.47
CA VAL A 57 1.35 7.27 10.55
C VAL A 57 0.60 6.38 9.55
N LEU A 58 1.27 5.34 9.03
CA LEU A 58 0.62 4.36 8.17
C LEU A 58 -0.45 3.55 8.92
N VAL A 59 -0.14 3.10 10.14
CA VAL A 59 -1.11 2.37 10.98
C VAL A 59 -2.35 3.22 11.26
N PHE A 60 -2.16 4.50 11.58
CA PHE A 60 -3.26 5.45 11.75
C PHE A 60 -4.09 5.61 10.47
N ALA A 61 -3.44 5.80 9.32
CA ALA A 61 -4.12 5.89 8.03
C ALA A 61 -4.94 4.65 7.69
N LEU A 62 -4.38 3.46 7.95
CA LEU A 62 -5.10 2.19 7.79
C LEU A 62 -6.29 2.09 8.73
N GLY A 63 -6.16 2.53 9.99
CA GLY A 63 -7.25 2.55 10.97
C GLY A 63 -8.42 3.43 10.54
N LEU A 64 -8.16 4.62 10.00
CA LEU A 64 -9.21 5.51 9.46
C LEU A 64 -10.02 4.85 8.35
N ILE A 65 -9.35 4.11 7.47
CA ILE A 65 -9.98 3.49 6.30
C ILE A 65 -10.70 2.20 6.66
N THR A 66 -10.24 1.48 7.67
CA THR A 66 -10.80 0.19 8.10
C THR A 66 -12.29 0.32 8.40
N ARG A 67 -12.70 1.37 9.10
CA ARG A 67 -14.10 1.57 9.50
C ARG A 67 -15.04 1.73 8.30
N GLU A 68 -14.70 2.59 7.36
CA GLU A 68 -15.61 2.95 6.26
C GLU A 68 -15.49 2.00 5.06
N HIS A 69 -14.26 1.54 4.77
CA HIS A 69 -14.00 0.74 3.57
C HIS A 69 -14.12 -0.75 3.83
N ILE A 70 -13.62 -1.25 4.96
CA ILE A 70 -13.57 -2.69 5.22
C ILE A 70 -14.88 -3.18 5.82
N ILE A 71 -15.37 -2.52 6.84
CA ILE A 71 -16.63 -2.90 7.51
C ILE A 71 -17.82 -2.63 6.57
N GLY A 72 -17.85 -1.47 5.90
CA GLY A 72 -18.88 -1.16 4.91
C GLY A 72 -18.90 -2.16 3.75
N TYR A 73 -17.72 -2.53 3.20
CA TYR A 73 -17.65 -3.50 2.11
C TYR A 73 -17.87 -4.96 2.54
N LEU A 74 -17.57 -5.33 3.78
CA LEU A 74 -17.87 -6.66 4.30
C LEU A 74 -19.37 -6.87 4.52
N LEU A 75 -20.09 -5.81 4.91
CA LEU A 75 -21.53 -5.85 5.15
C LEU A 75 -22.36 -5.66 3.86
N GLU A 76 -21.80 -5.10 2.83
CA GLU A 76 -22.50 -4.85 1.56
C GLU A 76 -22.36 -6.04 0.61
N THR A 77 -23.48 -6.69 0.29
CA THR A 77 -23.58 -7.91 -0.55
C THR A 77 -23.20 -7.66 -2.03
N ARG A 78 -22.92 -6.42 -2.43
CA ARG A 78 -22.65 -6.04 -3.81
C ARG A 78 -21.22 -6.33 -4.23
N GLN A 79 -21.05 -7.20 -5.20
CA GLN A 79 -19.77 -7.59 -5.79
C GLN A 79 -19.16 -6.40 -6.56
N SER A 80 -18.17 -5.70 -5.96
CA SER A 80 -17.40 -4.67 -6.66
C SER A 80 -16.02 -5.19 -7.06
N ARG A 81 -15.58 -4.87 -8.29
CA ARG A 81 -14.22 -5.14 -8.76
C ARG A 81 -13.22 -4.48 -7.80
N GLY A 82 -12.26 -5.25 -7.28
CA GLY A 82 -11.22 -4.78 -6.36
C GLY A 82 -11.48 -5.10 -4.88
N ARG A 83 -12.62 -5.69 -4.51
CA ARG A 83 -12.93 -6.10 -3.12
C ARG A 83 -11.92 -7.10 -2.58
N ALA A 84 -11.59 -8.12 -3.36
CA ALA A 84 -10.66 -9.17 -2.94
C ALA A 84 -9.26 -8.60 -2.64
N THR A 85 -8.73 -7.74 -3.52
CA THR A 85 -7.40 -7.12 -3.33
C THR A 85 -7.35 -6.21 -2.11
N GLY A 86 -8.43 -5.47 -1.82
CA GLY A 86 -8.53 -4.63 -0.63
C GLY A 86 -8.53 -5.46 0.67
N ILE A 87 -9.33 -6.53 0.73
CA ILE A 87 -9.38 -7.43 1.89
C ILE A 87 -8.02 -8.10 2.11
N VAL A 88 -7.40 -8.63 1.06
CA VAL A 88 -6.07 -9.26 1.14
C VAL A 88 -5.01 -8.27 1.62
N SER A 89 -5.00 -7.03 1.12
CA SER A 89 -4.05 -6.00 1.55
C SER A 89 -4.16 -5.70 3.04
N VAL A 90 -5.37 -5.61 3.57
CA VAL A 90 -5.59 -5.35 5.00
C VAL A 90 -5.25 -6.57 5.86
N SER A 91 -5.59 -7.78 5.38
CA SER A 91 -5.20 -9.02 6.07
C SER A 91 -3.68 -9.18 6.17
N LEU A 92 -2.93 -8.70 5.19
CA LEU A 92 -1.45 -8.68 5.21
C LEU A 92 -0.89 -7.58 6.10
N ALA A 93 -1.60 -6.46 6.25
CA ALA A 93 -1.14 -5.37 7.10
C ALA A 93 -1.05 -5.80 8.59
N ALA A 94 -1.97 -6.61 9.07
CA ALA A 94 -1.99 -7.04 10.46
C ALA A 94 -0.71 -7.83 10.87
N PRO A 95 -0.32 -8.94 10.23
CA PRO A 95 0.91 -9.65 10.59
C PRO A 95 2.17 -8.80 10.34
N MET A 96 2.18 -7.95 9.31
CA MET A 96 3.27 -7.01 9.06
C MET A 96 3.44 -6.01 10.20
N ILE A 97 2.37 -5.39 10.68
CA ILE A 97 2.40 -4.43 11.78
C ILE A 97 2.83 -5.13 13.06
N VAL A 98 2.22 -6.27 13.41
CA VAL A 98 2.52 -7.01 14.63
C VAL A 98 3.99 -7.47 14.65
N SER A 99 4.48 -8.05 13.54
CA SER A 99 5.90 -8.47 13.45
C SER A 99 6.86 -7.29 13.57
N GLY A 100 6.52 -6.13 12.97
CA GLY A 100 7.32 -4.91 13.07
C GLY A 100 7.48 -4.40 14.51
N TYR A 101 6.38 -4.36 15.26
CA TYR A 101 6.42 -3.96 16.68
C TYR A 101 7.13 -4.99 17.56
N LEU A 102 6.88 -6.28 17.35
CA LEU A 102 7.52 -7.34 18.13
C LEU A 102 9.04 -7.34 17.94
N MET A 103 9.55 -7.04 16.74
CA MET A 103 11.00 -6.91 16.51
C MET A 103 11.66 -5.79 17.30
N GLN A 104 10.92 -4.79 17.77
CA GLN A 104 11.47 -3.72 18.60
C GLN A 104 11.53 -4.08 20.08
N VAL A 105 10.71 -5.03 20.51
CA VAL A 105 10.60 -5.45 21.91
C VAL A 105 11.43 -6.69 22.19
N LEU A 106 11.48 -7.63 21.25
CA LEU A 106 12.19 -8.89 21.43
C LEU A 106 13.69 -8.70 21.17
N THR A 107 14.51 -9.17 22.13
CA THR A 107 15.97 -9.16 22.06
C THR A 107 16.57 -10.47 21.57
N ASP A 108 15.84 -11.59 21.71
CA ASP A 108 16.28 -12.91 21.26
C ASP A 108 16.43 -12.96 19.74
N PRO A 109 17.64 -13.34 19.23
CA PRO A 109 17.91 -13.38 17.80
C PRO A 109 17.06 -14.42 17.03
N GLY A 110 16.70 -15.54 17.64
CA GLY A 110 15.91 -16.59 16.99
C GLY A 110 14.52 -16.12 16.55
N PRO A 111 13.64 -15.73 17.47
CA PRO A 111 12.34 -15.17 17.16
C PRO A 111 12.41 -13.91 16.29
N ARG A 112 13.38 -13.02 16.53
CA ARG A 112 13.56 -11.81 15.71
C ARG A 112 13.82 -12.13 14.23
N ARG A 113 14.58 -13.18 13.94
CA ARG A 113 14.85 -13.60 12.56
C ARG A 113 13.56 -14.05 11.87
N VAL A 114 12.73 -14.84 12.52
CA VAL A 114 11.43 -15.28 11.99
C VAL A 114 10.51 -14.09 11.74
N LEU A 115 10.40 -13.18 12.72
CA LEU A 115 9.59 -11.97 12.59
C LEU A 115 10.08 -11.06 11.46
N SER A 116 11.41 -10.96 11.26
CA SER A 116 11.99 -10.21 10.16
C SER A 116 11.57 -10.76 8.80
N VAL A 117 11.57 -12.10 8.65
CA VAL A 117 11.10 -12.74 7.40
C VAL A 117 9.60 -12.46 7.17
N ILE A 118 8.76 -12.61 8.21
CA ILE A 118 7.33 -12.33 8.14
C ILE A 118 7.08 -10.87 7.77
N HIS A 119 7.80 -9.94 8.40
CA HIS A 119 7.66 -8.50 8.16
C HIS A 119 8.06 -8.12 6.73
N VAL A 120 9.22 -8.57 6.27
CA VAL A 120 9.75 -8.26 4.94
C VAL A 120 8.87 -8.88 3.86
N ALA A 121 8.50 -10.16 4.00
CA ALA A 121 7.64 -10.83 3.03
C ALA A 121 6.23 -10.21 2.99
N GLY A 122 5.62 -10.00 4.16
CA GLY A 122 4.30 -9.37 4.28
C GLY A 122 4.29 -7.94 3.75
N GLY A 123 5.31 -7.15 4.10
CA GLY A 123 5.46 -5.76 3.65
C GLY A 123 5.68 -5.66 2.14
N SER A 124 6.52 -6.51 1.56
CA SER A 124 6.75 -6.55 0.12
C SER A 124 5.47 -6.92 -0.64
N LEU A 125 4.75 -7.94 -0.18
CA LEU A 125 3.49 -8.35 -0.79
C LEU A 125 2.41 -7.27 -0.65
N TYR A 126 2.32 -6.62 0.52
CA TYR A 126 1.43 -5.48 0.75
C TYR A 126 1.70 -4.35 -0.26
N VAL A 127 2.96 -3.95 -0.44
CA VAL A 127 3.34 -2.87 -1.38
C VAL A 127 3.00 -3.25 -2.82
N LEU A 128 3.27 -4.48 -3.24
CA LEU A 128 2.94 -4.96 -4.60
C LEU A 128 1.42 -4.93 -4.86
N LEU A 129 0.62 -5.40 -3.91
CA LEU A 129 -0.84 -5.37 -4.02
C LEU A 129 -1.38 -3.93 -4.01
N PHE A 130 -0.81 -3.06 -3.17
CA PHE A 130 -1.17 -1.66 -3.12
C PHE A 130 -0.89 -0.95 -4.45
N LEU A 131 0.29 -1.15 -5.03
CA LEU A 131 0.66 -0.58 -6.34
C LEU A 131 -0.23 -1.13 -7.47
N GLY A 132 -0.51 -2.43 -7.46
CA GLY A 132 -1.42 -3.07 -8.41
C GLY A 132 -2.84 -2.49 -8.32
N HIS A 133 -3.35 -2.30 -7.10
CA HIS A 133 -4.64 -1.67 -6.86
C HIS A 133 -4.67 -0.22 -7.35
N LEU A 134 -3.61 0.54 -7.10
CA LEU A 134 -3.48 1.93 -7.55
C LEU A 134 -3.43 2.03 -9.08
N ALA A 135 -2.70 1.15 -9.75
CA ALA A 135 -2.61 1.09 -11.21
C ALA A 135 -3.96 0.73 -11.85
N ALA A 136 -4.65 -0.28 -11.32
CA ALA A 136 -5.97 -0.69 -11.79
C ALA A 136 -7.02 0.43 -11.67
N SER A 137 -6.97 1.20 -10.56
CA SER A 137 -7.88 2.33 -10.33
C SER A 137 -7.65 3.49 -11.30
N ARG A 138 -6.40 3.71 -11.74
CA ARG A 138 -6.05 4.75 -12.73
C ARG A 138 -6.49 4.37 -14.14
N ASN A 139 -6.32 3.11 -14.53
CA ASN A 139 -6.71 2.62 -15.85
C ASN A 139 -8.23 2.62 -16.05
N GLY A 140 -9.01 2.30 -15.02
CA GLY A 140 -10.47 2.37 -15.06
C GLY A 140 -11.02 3.78 -15.34
N ARG A 141 -10.34 4.83 -14.87
CA ARG A 141 -10.73 6.22 -15.12
C ARG A 141 -10.39 6.70 -16.53
N ARG A 142 -9.36 6.17 -17.17
CA ARG A 142 -8.99 6.52 -18.56
C ARG A 142 -9.92 5.90 -19.58
N GLY A 143 -10.48 4.71 -19.31
CA GLY A 143 -11.40 4.01 -20.20
C GLY A 143 -12.80 4.66 -20.31
N THR A 144 -13.26 5.37 -19.28
CA THR A 144 -14.58 6.01 -19.26
C THR A 144 -14.60 7.41 -19.89
N GLY A 145 -13.43 8.06 -20.06
CA GLY A 145 -13.33 9.39 -20.67
C GLY A 145 -13.35 9.41 -22.21
N GLY A 146 -13.17 8.24 -22.87
CA GLY A 146 -13.03 8.16 -24.34
C GLY A 146 -14.34 7.95 -25.14
N ASN A 147 -15.47 7.71 -24.50
CA ASN A 147 -16.69 7.29 -25.20
C ASN A 147 -17.83 8.34 -25.21
N GLY A 148 -17.53 9.59 -24.85
CA GLY A 148 -18.51 10.70 -24.80
C GLY A 148 -18.60 11.57 -26.06
N GLY A 149 -17.85 11.29 -27.12
CA GLY A 149 -17.71 12.18 -28.28
C GLY A 149 -18.36 11.75 -29.61
N GLY A 150 -19.41 10.94 -29.61
CA GLY A 150 -19.88 10.40 -30.88
C GLY A 150 -21.35 10.12 -31.01
N ARG A 151 -22.27 10.98 -30.51
CA ARG A 151 -23.72 10.89 -30.88
C ARG A 151 -24.40 12.24 -30.78
N ALA A 152 -23.97 13.20 -31.58
CA ALA A 152 -24.75 14.41 -31.89
C ALA A 152 -24.64 14.65 -33.39
N GLY A 153 -25.53 14.02 -34.17
CA GLY A 153 -25.60 14.23 -35.61
C GLY A 153 -26.61 13.32 -36.27
N GLY A 154 -27.86 13.75 -36.40
CA GLY A 154 -28.69 13.09 -37.36
C GLY A 154 -30.14 12.81 -36.96
N ARG A 155 -30.96 13.86 -36.76
CA ARG A 155 -32.41 13.82 -37.10
C ARG A 155 -32.90 15.22 -37.40
N ARG A 156 -32.62 15.71 -38.61
CA ARG A 156 -33.42 16.73 -39.27
C ARG A 156 -34.12 16.06 -40.44
N GLY A 157 -35.41 16.27 -40.52
CA GLY A 157 -36.11 16.23 -41.81
C GLY A 157 -37.14 15.12 -41.95
N ALA A 158 -38.39 15.43 -41.65
CA ALA A 158 -39.53 15.15 -42.56
C ALA A 158 -40.74 15.91 -42.03
N ARG A 159 -40.88 17.13 -42.52
CA ARG A 159 -42.23 17.75 -42.62
C ARG A 159 -42.93 17.13 -43.81
N GLY A 160 -44.14 16.71 -43.65
CA GLY A 160 -45.12 16.43 -44.71
C GLY A 160 -46.50 16.83 -44.23
N LYS A 161 -47.01 17.90 -44.80
CA LYS A 161 -48.44 18.31 -44.87
C LYS A 161 -49.05 17.55 -46.03
N PRO A 162 -50.34 17.65 -46.24
CA PRO A 162 -51.45 18.41 -45.64
C PRO A 162 -52.38 17.58 -44.75
#